data_cb233c83556fc542d67951dc2d6c8e87
#
_entry.id   cb233c83556fc542d67951dc2d6c8e87
#
_cell.length_a   1.000
_cell.length_b   1.000
_cell.length_c   1.000
_cell.angle_alpha   90.00
_cell.angle_beta   90.00
_cell.angle_gamma   90.00
#
_symmetry.space_group_name_H-M   'P 1'
#
loop_
_entity.id
_entity.type
_entity.pdbx_description
1 polymer ?
#
loop_
_entity_poly.entity_id
_entity_poly.type
_entity_poly.pdbx_seq_one_letter_code
_entity_poly.pdbx_strand_id
1 'polypeptide(L)'
;MKRFVLAFAMAASILVGIVSTPARAQESGATKQRLNVAILIFDGVQIIDYTGPYEALGAGRRRNVYTVAEKPDVITTAMGMKVVPNYTFANQPTPDGIVVPGGGNSGEAGVQPHGVGAQLNNEAVIRWVRESAAQVKYVMSVCNGAFILQKAGLLDGLTATTTAGYIDYLAEVAPKTKVVSDQRFVDNGKIITTGGLSAGIDGAMHLIEKLEGRGAAIQTALGIEYNWQPEAGWSRAGLADRRIPGPVYNVFYNAETELVDMKTAPDKAEEIWRTSSELSPAEMLKRIDEALASIKWTRAEGETMRKTSASTETPTVSRWRHTDAQGKSWEVAINVRPASEARGQLTITLQVARV
;
A
#
# COMPACT_ATOMS: atom_id res chain seq x y z
N MET A 1 -52.47 60.69 76.76
CA MET A 1 -52.45 59.43 75.99
C MET A 1 -51.09 59.27 75.35
N LYS A 2 -50.20 58.54 75.88
CA LYS A 2 -48.82 58.32 75.37
C LYS A 2 -48.70 56.90 74.91
N ARG A 3 -48.46 56.70 73.64
CA ARG A 3 -48.19 55.40 73.04
C ARG A 3 -46.68 55.11 73.08
N PHE A 4 -46.29 54.06 73.78
CA PHE A 4 -44.96 53.49 73.79
C PHE A 4 -44.82 52.60 72.49
N VAL A 5 -43.78 52.85 71.73
CA VAL A 5 -43.33 51.94 70.66
C VAL A 5 -42.08 51.21 71.11
N LEU A 6 -42.21 49.90 71.29
CA LEU A 6 -41.08 49.00 71.63
C LEU A 6 -40.38 48.64 70.34
N ALA A 7 -39.09 49.00 70.19
CA ALA A 7 -38.24 48.54 69.09
C ALA A 7 -37.58 47.22 69.46
N PHE A 8 -37.86 46.18 68.70
CA PHE A 8 -37.19 44.89 68.83
C PHE A 8 -35.95 44.91 67.88
N ALA A 9 -34.76 44.84 68.44
CA ALA A 9 -33.53 44.70 67.73
C ALA A 9 -33.29 43.19 67.52
N MET A 10 -33.36 42.78 66.28
CA MET A 10 -33.05 41.42 65.81
C MET A 10 -31.58 41.34 65.41
N ALA A 11 -30.77 40.72 66.19
CA ALA A 11 -29.35 40.45 65.92
C ALA A 11 -29.30 39.26 64.96
N ALA A 12 -28.96 39.50 63.67
CA ALA A 12 -28.71 38.49 62.66
C ALA A 12 -27.24 38.04 62.77
N SER A 13 -27.01 36.87 63.30
CA SER A 13 -25.68 36.20 63.30
C SER A 13 -25.43 35.65 61.89
N ILE A 14 -24.54 36.28 61.13
CA ILE A 14 -24.09 35.78 59.84
C ILE A 14 -23.02 34.71 60.12
N LEU A 15 -23.41 33.46 59.97
CA LEU A 15 -22.49 32.30 59.95
C LEU A 15 -21.80 32.28 58.59
N VAL A 16 -20.57 32.79 58.47
CA VAL A 16 -19.74 32.65 57.29
C VAL A 16 -19.21 31.18 57.24
N GLY A 17 -19.91 30.34 56.51
CA GLY A 17 -19.45 29.00 56.17
C GLY A 17 -18.27 29.11 55.22
N ILE A 18 -17.07 28.77 55.69
CA ILE A 18 -15.89 28.57 54.87
C ILE A 18 -16.14 27.31 54.05
N VAL A 19 -16.65 27.48 52.82
CA VAL A 19 -16.68 26.39 51.83
C VAL A 19 -15.23 26.18 51.37
N SER A 20 -14.53 25.23 51.98
CA SER A 20 -13.26 24.74 51.48
C SER A 20 -13.56 23.99 50.15
N THR A 21 -13.37 24.68 49.02
CA THR A 21 -13.27 24.02 47.71
C THR A 21 -12.11 23.03 47.81
N PRO A 22 -12.31 21.74 47.51
CA PRO A 22 -11.19 20.83 47.38
C PRO A 22 -10.27 21.39 46.30
N ALA A 23 -9.03 21.66 46.69
CA ALA A 23 -8.00 21.99 45.73
C ALA A 23 -7.95 20.82 44.73
N ARG A 24 -8.48 21.06 43.55
CA ARG A 24 -8.33 20.13 42.41
C ARG A 24 -6.83 19.99 42.22
N ALA A 25 -6.30 18.85 42.63
CA ALA A 25 -4.92 18.52 42.37
C ALA A 25 -4.70 18.76 40.91
N GLN A 26 -3.95 19.79 40.58
CA GLN A 26 -3.47 20.06 39.26
C GLN A 26 -2.48 18.93 39.01
N GLU A 27 -2.99 17.81 38.45
CA GLU A 27 -2.11 16.81 37.87
C GLU A 27 -1.16 17.60 37.00
N SER A 28 0.08 17.69 37.42
CA SER A 28 1.17 18.15 36.61
C SER A 28 1.24 17.17 35.45
N GLY A 29 0.45 17.45 34.40
CA GLY A 29 0.48 16.74 33.17
C GLY A 29 1.88 16.95 32.60
N ALA A 30 2.81 16.06 32.94
CA ALA A 30 4.02 15.90 32.19
C ALA A 30 3.57 15.76 30.75
N THR A 31 3.79 16.79 29.95
CA THR A 31 3.47 16.78 28.53
C THR A 31 4.19 15.58 27.96
N LYS A 32 3.42 14.53 27.69
CA LYS A 32 3.96 13.26 27.19
C LYS A 32 4.72 13.62 25.93
N GLN A 33 6.03 13.44 25.92
CA GLN A 33 6.92 13.84 24.84
C GLN A 33 6.35 13.30 23.51
N ARG A 34 6.29 14.15 22.50
CA ARG A 34 5.82 13.74 21.16
C ARG A 34 6.80 12.75 20.60
N LEU A 35 6.30 11.71 19.95
CA LEU A 35 7.11 10.74 19.23
C LEU A 35 7.58 11.35 17.91
N ASN A 36 8.88 11.34 17.68
CA ASN A 36 9.49 11.78 16.43
C ASN A 36 9.41 10.67 15.38
N VAL A 37 8.77 10.95 14.26
CA VAL A 37 8.69 10.01 13.13
C VAL A 37 9.36 10.63 11.92
N ALA A 38 10.48 10.04 11.51
CA ALA A 38 11.21 10.46 10.32
C ALA A 38 10.71 9.67 9.11
N ILE A 39 10.32 10.37 8.05
CA ILE A 39 9.94 9.76 6.77
C ILE A 39 11.04 10.06 5.76
N LEU A 40 11.69 9.00 5.27
CA LEU A 40 12.72 9.11 4.25
C LEU A 40 12.13 9.64 2.94
N ILE A 41 12.80 10.60 2.31
CA ILE A 41 12.49 11.01 0.94
C ILE A 41 13.76 11.07 0.08
N PHE A 42 13.61 10.81 -1.20
CA PHE A 42 14.70 10.75 -2.18
C PHE A 42 14.17 11.02 -3.59
N ASP A 43 15.03 11.36 -4.53
CA ASP A 43 14.62 11.55 -5.92
C ASP A 43 13.94 10.30 -6.48
N GLY A 44 12.76 10.49 -7.07
CA GLY A 44 11.90 9.41 -7.54
C GLY A 44 11.02 8.75 -6.45
N VAL A 45 10.96 9.31 -5.22
CA VAL A 45 10.04 8.82 -4.18
C VAL A 45 8.59 8.89 -4.67
N GLN A 46 7.80 7.85 -4.40
CA GLN A 46 6.37 7.82 -4.73
C GLN A 46 5.59 8.73 -3.79
N ILE A 47 4.79 9.66 -4.36
CA ILE A 47 4.15 10.72 -3.57
C ILE A 47 3.33 10.18 -2.41
N ILE A 48 2.35 9.31 -2.67
CA ILE A 48 1.45 8.82 -1.63
C ILE A 48 2.13 7.88 -0.62
N ASP A 49 3.26 7.25 -0.99
CA ASP A 49 3.99 6.35 -0.10
C ASP A 49 4.62 7.09 1.10
N TYR A 50 4.94 8.38 0.93
CA TYR A 50 5.41 9.20 2.04
C TYR A 50 4.34 10.17 2.55
N THR A 51 3.51 10.76 1.68
CA THR A 51 2.49 11.73 2.10
C THR A 51 1.32 11.06 2.82
N GLY A 52 0.92 9.86 2.42
CA GLY A 52 -0.15 9.11 3.09
C GLY A 52 0.18 8.83 4.57
N PRO A 53 1.32 8.19 4.88
CA PRO A 53 1.78 8.05 6.26
C PRO A 53 2.06 9.40 6.94
N TYR A 54 2.57 10.41 6.23
CA TYR A 54 2.82 11.74 6.78
C TYR A 54 1.54 12.37 7.31
N GLU A 55 0.47 12.39 6.50
CA GLU A 55 -0.84 12.91 6.89
C GLU A 55 -1.44 12.11 8.04
N ALA A 56 -1.51 10.79 7.91
CA ALA A 56 -2.11 9.93 8.91
C ALA A 56 -1.40 10.03 10.28
N LEU A 57 -0.08 9.96 10.29
CA LEU A 57 0.72 10.07 11.51
C LEU A 57 0.74 11.51 12.04
N GLY A 58 0.70 12.51 11.15
CA GLY A 58 0.73 13.94 11.49
C GLY A 58 -0.58 14.47 12.05
N ALA A 59 -1.73 13.88 11.71
CA ALA A 59 -3.05 14.33 12.16
C ALA A 59 -3.23 14.26 13.70
N GLY A 60 -2.40 13.52 14.42
CA GLY A 60 -2.44 13.40 15.87
C GLY A 60 -1.50 14.36 16.61
N ARG A 61 -1.92 14.84 17.79
CA ARG A 61 -1.12 15.77 18.60
C ARG A 61 0.08 15.13 19.30
N ARG A 62 0.22 13.81 19.28
CA ARG A 62 1.24 13.05 20.02
C ARG A 62 2.48 12.70 19.21
N ARG A 63 2.50 13.04 17.92
CA ARG A 63 3.59 12.75 17.01
C ARG A 63 4.11 14.05 16.39
N ASN A 64 5.41 14.07 16.14
CA ASN A 64 6.12 15.07 15.35
C ASN A 64 6.66 14.35 14.11
N VAL A 65 5.98 14.53 12.99
CA VAL A 65 6.31 13.85 11.73
C VAL A 65 7.07 14.83 10.84
N TYR A 66 8.16 14.37 10.25
CA TYR A 66 8.99 15.18 9.38
C TYR A 66 9.62 14.33 8.26
N THR A 67 9.94 14.99 7.17
CA THR A 67 10.70 14.38 6.08
C THR A 67 12.19 14.51 6.29
N VAL A 68 12.94 13.50 5.89
CA VAL A 68 14.40 13.48 5.99
C VAL A 68 15.01 12.94 4.68
N ALA A 69 16.12 13.54 4.26
CA ALA A 69 16.88 13.12 3.10
C ALA A 69 18.38 13.10 3.39
N GLU A 70 19.17 12.53 2.50
CA GLU A 70 20.63 12.55 2.60
C GLU A 70 21.19 13.99 2.56
N LYS A 71 20.60 14.81 1.68
CA LYS A 71 21.03 16.20 1.41
C LYS A 71 19.85 17.16 1.53
N PRO A 72 20.09 18.45 1.74
CA PRO A 72 19.05 19.47 1.83
C PRO A 72 18.46 19.88 0.47
N ASP A 73 18.87 19.22 -0.61
CA ASP A 73 18.49 19.57 -1.97
C ASP A 73 17.02 19.32 -2.24
N VAL A 74 16.48 20.00 -3.25
CA VAL A 74 15.11 19.77 -3.72
C VAL A 74 14.99 18.36 -4.30
N ILE A 75 14.09 17.60 -3.75
CA ILE A 75 13.73 16.24 -4.21
C ILE A 75 12.69 16.33 -5.31
N THR A 76 12.89 15.63 -6.41
CA THR A 76 11.89 15.46 -7.47
C THR A 76 11.23 14.09 -7.30
N THR A 77 9.92 14.06 -7.04
CA THR A 77 9.16 12.81 -6.82
C THR A 77 8.99 12.02 -8.13
N ALA A 78 8.50 10.79 -8.05
CA ALA A 78 8.24 9.93 -9.20
C ALA A 78 7.31 10.56 -10.27
N MET A 79 6.44 11.50 -9.87
CA MET A 79 5.52 12.22 -10.77
C MET A 79 5.92 13.68 -11.02
N GLY A 80 7.17 14.06 -10.69
CA GLY A 80 7.72 15.38 -10.99
C GLY A 80 7.41 16.49 -9.99
N MET A 81 6.65 16.22 -8.91
CA MET A 81 6.45 17.20 -7.84
C MET A 81 7.77 17.46 -7.12
N LYS A 82 8.07 18.73 -6.84
CA LYS A 82 9.30 19.13 -6.13
C LYS A 82 9.01 19.37 -4.66
N VAL A 83 9.86 18.79 -3.79
CA VAL A 83 9.72 18.84 -2.33
C VAL A 83 11.07 19.16 -1.69
N VAL A 84 11.06 20.00 -0.66
CA VAL A 84 12.23 20.25 0.17
C VAL A 84 12.14 19.40 1.44
N PRO A 85 13.15 18.61 1.81
CA PRO A 85 13.14 17.85 3.06
C PRO A 85 13.16 18.78 4.27
N ASN A 86 12.48 18.42 5.36
CA ASN A 86 12.53 19.18 6.61
C ASN A 86 13.93 19.13 7.23
N TYR A 87 14.60 17.98 7.14
CA TYR A 87 15.90 17.72 7.72
C TYR A 87 16.76 16.86 6.81
N THR A 88 18.06 16.81 7.11
CA THR A 88 18.98 15.82 6.58
C THR A 88 19.32 14.75 7.62
N PHE A 89 19.99 13.68 7.21
CA PHE A 89 20.49 12.65 8.15
C PHE A 89 21.36 13.24 9.27
N ALA A 90 22.05 14.34 8.99
CA ALA A 90 22.99 14.96 9.94
C ALA A 90 22.34 15.86 10.99
N ASN A 91 21.15 16.45 10.70
CA ASN A 91 20.56 17.47 11.57
C ASN A 91 19.12 17.19 12.01
N GLN A 92 18.59 15.99 11.73
CA GLN A 92 17.25 15.60 12.14
C GLN A 92 17.14 15.42 13.67
N PRO A 93 15.96 15.67 14.26
CA PRO A 93 15.66 15.22 15.61
C PRO A 93 15.84 13.70 15.73
N THR A 94 16.29 13.20 16.88
CA THR A 94 16.41 11.75 17.09
C THR A 94 15.03 11.09 16.89
N PRO A 95 14.87 10.17 15.92
CA PRO A 95 13.59 9.55 15.63
C PRO A 95 13.24 8.46 16.65
N ASP A 96 11.94 8.35 16.99
CA ASP A 96 11.36 7.20 17.69
C ASP A 96 10.90 6.12 16.71
N GLY A 97 10.66 6.48 15.48
CA GLY A 97 10.30 5.60 14.38
C GLY A 97 10.69 6.14 13.02
N ILE A 98 10.88 5.26 12.05
CA ILE A 98 11.16 5.64 10.66
C ILE A 98 10.17 5.01 9.69
N VAL A 99 9.87 5.75 8.62
CA VAL A 99 9.10 5.27 7.48
C VAL A 99 9.98 5.31 6.25
N VAL A 100 10.05 4.21 5.53
CA VAL A 100 10.84 4.01 4.31
C VAL A 100 9.90 3.79 3.14
N PRO A 101 9.57 4.83 2.37
CA PRO A 101 8.65 4.75 1.24
C PRO A 101 9.28 4.05 0.04
N GLY A 102 8.44 3.68 -0.90
CA GLY A 102 8.83 3.25 -2.21
C GLY A 102 9.04 4.41 -3.19
N GLY A 103 9.31 4.05 -4.43
CA GLY A 103 9.49 5.03 -5.50
C GLY A 103 9.72 4.37 -6.85
N GLY A 104 9.64 5.19 -7.89
CA GLY A 104 9.83 4.73 -9.26
C GLY A 104 11.19 4.09 -9.46
N ASN A 105 11.23 3.07 -10.31
CA ASN A 105 12.45 2.56 -10.90
C ASN A 105 12.42 2.98 -12.36
N SER A 106 13.35 3.82 -12.79
CA SER A 106 13.51 4.02 -14.22
C SER A 106 14.13 2.76 -14.81
N GLY A 107 13.30 1.91 -15.39
CA GLY A 107 13.73 0.84 -16.26
C GLY A 107 13.97 1.31 -17.70
N GLU A 108 13.85 2.61 -17.97
CA GLU A 108 14.08 3.16 -19.31
C GLU A 108 15.57 3.16 -19.64
N ALA A 109 15.90 2.57 -20.77
CA ALA A 109 17.29 2.53 -21.26
C ALA A 109 17.81 3.96 -21.47
N GLY A 110 18.95 4.27 -20.84
CA GLY A 110 19.62 5.58 -20.92
C GLY A 110 19.20 6.60 -19.84
N VAL A 111 18.22 6.29 -19.00
CA VAL A 111 17.86 7.13 -17.84
C VAL A 111 18.65 6.66 -16.61
N GLN A 112 19.26 7.61 -15.88
CA GLN A 112 19.96 7.28 -14.63
C GLN A 112 18.99 6.64 -13.63
N PRO A 113 19.42 5.62 -12.87
CA PRO A 113 18.60 5.03 -11.83
C PRO A 113 18.10 6.09 -10.85
N HIS A 114 16.81 6.15 -10.61
CA HIS A 114 16.19 6.98 -9.60
C HIS A 114 15.21 6.13 -8.76
N GLY A 115 14.61 6.73 -7.75
CA GLY A 115 13.71 6.00 -6.86
C GLY A 115 14.45 4.93 -6.05
N VAL A 116 13.74 3.85 -5.71
CA VAL A 116 14.31 2.76 -4.89
C VAL A 116 15.54 2.13 -5.55
N GLY A 117 15.54 1.97 -6.88
CA GLY A 117 16.70 1.40 -7.60
C GLY A 117 18.01 2.12 -7.34
N ALA A 118 18.00 3.47 -7.29
CA ALA A 118 19.16 4.26 -6.92
C ALA A 118 19.53 4.06 -5.44
N GLN A 119 18.52 4.00 -4.55
CA GLN A 119 18.77 3.90 -3.11
C GLN A 119 19.35 2.55 -2.69
N LEU A 120 19.09 1.47 -3.43
CA LEU A 120 19.72 0.17 -3.17
C LEU A 120 21.25 0.20 -3.32
N ASN A 121 21.78 1.14 -4.10
CA ASN A 121 23.23 1.37 -4.29
C ASN A 121 23.76 2.58 -3.53
N ASN A 122 22.92 3.28 -2.77
CA ASN A 122 23.30 4.42 -1.96
C ASN A 122 23.65 3.96 -0.53
N GLU A 123 24.96 3.79 -0.27
CA GLU A 123 25.43 3.33 1.04
C GLU A 123 25.04 4.27 2.20
N ALA A 124 24.90 5.57 1.96
CA ALA A 124 24.50 6.53 3.00
C ALA A 124 23.06 6.27 3.44
N VAL A 125 22.15 6.02 2.49
CA VAL A 125 20.74 5.67 2.78
C VAL A 125 20.65 4.31 3.49
N ILE A 126 21.33 3.28 2.97
CA ILE A 126 21.29 1.94 3.57
C ILE A 126 21.84 1.96 5.00
N ARG A 127 22.95 2.67 5.21
CA ARG A 127 23.54 2.85 6.54
C ARG A 127 22.59 3.60 7.48
N TRP A 128 22.02 4.73 7.03
CA TRP A 128 21.07 5.50 7.84
C TRP A 128 19.87 4.66 8.27
N VAL A 129 19.29 3.88 7.35
CA VAL A 129 18.16 2.97 7.66
C VAL A 129 18.58 1.92 8.69
N ARG A 130 19.74 1.29 8.53
CA ARG A 130 20.25 0.27 9.45
C ARG A 130 20.51 0.81 10.84
N GLU A 131 21.21 1.95 10.93
CA GLU A 131 21.57 2.59 12.21
C GLU A 131 20.32 3.12 12.92
N SER A 132 19.41 3.77 12.19
CA SER A 132 18.13 4.21 12.75
C SER A 132 17.31 3.03 13.24
N ALA A 133 17.21 1.96 12.46
CA ALA A 133 16.48 0.76 12.84
C ALA A 133 17.02 0.15 14.14
N ALA A 134 18.31 0.25 14.44
CA ALA A 134 18.84 -0.26 15.71
C ALA A 134 18.31 0.53 16.93
N GLN A 135 18.01 1.81 16.77
CA GLN A 135 17.69 2.74 17.86
C GLN A 135 16.17 3.00 18.02
N VAL A 136 15.41 3.01 16.92
CA VAL A 136 13.99 3.35 16.94
C VAL A 136 13.11 2.21 17.48
N LYS A 137 11.89 2.57 17.87
CA LYS A 137 10.87 1.62 18.36
C LYS A 137 10.21 0.85 17.22
N TYR A 138 10.08 1.46 16.05
CA TYR A 138 9.45 0.86 14.86
C TYR A 138 10.06 1.39 13.56
N VAL A 139 10.03 0.51 12.58
CA VAL A 139 10.40 0.76 11.19
C VAL A 139 9.25 0.32 10.31
N MET A 140 8.75 1.19 9.46
CA MET A 140 7.69 0.84 8.51
C MET A 140 8.20 1.06 7.09
N SER A 141 8.05 0.06 6.21
CA SER A 141 8.22 0.27 4.78
C SER A 141 6.88 0.37 4.07
N VAL A 142 6.84 1.16 3.00
CA VAL A 142 5.70 1.25 2.10
C VAL A 142 6.15 0.84 0.70
N CYS A 143 5.31 0.08 0.00
CA CYS A 143 5.56 -0.28 -1.38
C CYS A 143 6.89 -1.04 -1.57
N ASN A 144 7.65 -0.72 -2.61
CA ASN A 144 8.98 -1.28 -2.85
C ASN A 144 10.08 -0.71 -1.91
N GLY A 145 9.75 0.15 -0.94
CA GLY A 145 10.63 0.47 0.19
C GLY A 145 11.07 -0.75 0.99
N ALA A 146 10.34 -1.85 0.92
CA ALA A 146 10.72 -3.14 1.49
C ALA A 146 12.09 -3.64 0.98
N PHE A 147 12.49 -3.30 -0.26
CA PHE A 147 13.81 -3.66 -0.79
C PHE A 147 14.94 -2.89 -0.10
N ILE A 148 14.70 -1.66 0.33
CA ILE A 148 15.66 -0.90 1.12
C ILE A 148 15.85 -1.57 2.49
N LEU A 149 14.75 -2.02 3.13
CA LEU A 149 14.84 -2.79 4.38
C LEU A 149 15.57 -4.12 4.18
N GLN A 150 15.31 -4.83 3.08
CA GLN A 150 16.01 -6.06 2.71
C GLN A 150 17.51 -5.80 2.54
N LYS A 151 17.89 -4.78 1.79
CA LYS A 151 19.29 -4.40 1.58
C LYS A 151 20.00 -3.99 2.87
N ALA A 152 19.26 -3.38 3.81
CA ALA A 152 19.75 -3.07 5.15
C ALA A 152 19.86 -4.30 6.07
N GLY A 153 19.41 -5.50 5.63
CA GLY A 153 19.46 -6.73 6.40
C GLY A 153 18.37 -6.85 7.48
N LEU A 154 17.27 -6.10 7.34
CA LEU A 154 16.22 -6.00 8.35
C LEU A 154 15.06 -6.98 8.16
N LEU A 155 15.04 -7.76 7.07
CA LEU A 155 13.93 -8.68 6.76
C LEU A 155 14.27 -10.16 6.98
N ASP A 156 15.53 -10.51 7.23
CA ASP A 156 15.96 -11.92 7.44
C ASP A 156 15.19 -12.56 8.59
N GLY A 157 14.57 -13.70 8.33
CA GLY A 157 13.79 -14.49 9.30
C GLY A 157 12.40 -13.93 9.59
N LEU A 158 11.98 -12.84 8.94
CA LEU A 158 10.68 -12.21 9.13
C LEU A 158 9.68 -12.60 8.03
N THR A 159 8.39 -12.31 8.29
CA THR A 159 7.37 -12.28 7.25
C THR A 159 7.28 -10.86 6.68
N ALA A 160 7.15 -10.70 5.37
CA ALA A 160 7.09 -9.39 4.73
C ALA A 160 6.10 -9.37 3.56
N THR A 161 5.64 -8.17 3.24
CA THR A 161 4.90 -7.88 2.00
C THR A 161 5.51 -6.66 1.32
N THR A 162 5.12 -6.43 0.08
CA THR A 162 5.49 -5.27 -0.72
C THR A 162 4.37 -4.95 -1.72
N THR A 163 4.58 -3.97 -2.61
CA THR A 163 3.59 -3.67 -3.64
C THR A 163 3.37 -4.85 -4.57
N ALA A 164 2.14 -5.00 -5.05
CA ALA A 164 1.65 -6.15 -5.80
C ALA A 164 2.55 -6.58 -6.97
N GLY A 165 3.16 -5.63 -7.68
CA GLY A 165 4.04 -5.94 -8.82
C GLY A 165 5.40 -6.53 -8.45
N TYR A 166 5.79 -6.52 -7.19
CA TYR A 166 7.12 -6.89 -6.72
C TYR A 166 7.15 -8.03 -5.70
N ILE A 167 6.02 -8.69 -5.45
CA ILE A 167 5.94 -9.82 -4.47
C ILE A 167 6.92 -10.93 -4.84
N ASP A 168 6.87 -11.41 -6.07
CA ASP A 168 7.70 -12.53 -6.52
C ASP A 168 9.18 -12.13 -6.54
N TYR A 169 9.49 -10.91 -6.98
CA TYR A 169 10.85 -10.42 -7.00
C TYR A 169 11.42 -10.22 -5.58
N LEU A 170 10.61 -9.76 -4.62
CA LEU A 170 11.06 -9.69 -3.22
C LEU A 170 11.34 -11.11 -2.66
N ALA A 171 10.50 -12.10 -2.99
CA ALA A 171 10.73 -13.48 -2.58
C ALA A 171 12.03 -14.06 -3.18
N GLU A 172 12.36 -13.69 -4.42
CA GLU A 172 13.59 -14.12 -5.09
C GLU A 172 14.84 -13.54 -4.41
N VAL A 173 14.86 -12.21 -4.17
CA VAL A 173 16.06 -11.53 -3.64
C VAL A 173 16.18 -11.58 -2.11
N ALA A 174 15.13 -12.01 -1.41
CA ALA A 174 15.08 -12.16 0.05
C ALA A 174 14.76 -13.59 0.48
N PRO A 175 15.62 -14.60 0.16
CA PRO A 175 15.30 -16.02 0.37
C PRO A 175 15.15 -16.43 1.83
N LYS A 176 15.59 -15.60 2.77
CA LYS A 176 15.40 -15.80 4.21
C LYS A 176 14.13 -15.15 4.76
N THR A 177 13.35 -14.48 3.92
CA THR A 177 12.13 -13.75 4.30
C THR A 177 10.92 -14.51 3.78
N LYS A 178 9.90 -14.71 4.63
CA LYS A 178 8.62 -15.26 4.17
C LYS A 178 7.79 -14.15 3.53
N VAL A 179 7.80 -14.05 2.20
CA VAL A 179 7.02 -13.04 1.49
C VAL A 179 5.58 -13.51 1.30
N VAL A 180 4.61 -12.64 1.64
CA VAL A 180 3.16 -12.91 1.54
C VAL A 180 2.48 -11.88 0.66
N SER A 181 1.42 -12.31 -0.05
CA SER A 181 0.68 -11.49 -1.02
C SER A 181 -0.74 -11.13 -0.56
N ASP A 182 -1.26 -11.81 0.46
CA ASP A 182 -2.65 -11.73 0.90
C ASP A 182 -2.90 -10.71 2.03
N GLN A 183 -1.90 -9.95 2.41
CA GLN A 183 -1.98 -8.95 3.48
C GLN A 183 -1.63 -7.55 2.97
N ARG A 184 -2.39 -6.54 3.41
CA ARG A 184 -2.07 -5.14 3.11
C ARG A 184 -0.84 -4.64 3.84
N PHE A 185 -0.61 -5.17 5.03
CA PHE A 185 0.61 -4.97 5.82
C PHE A 185 0.92 -6.21 6.66
N VAL A 186 2.18 -6.33 7.05
CA VAL A 186 2.68 -7.38 7.95
C VAL A 186 3.41 -6.70 9.09
N ASP A 187 3.04 -7.04 10.34
CA ASP A 187 3.67 -6.53 11.57
C ASP A 187 4.46 -7.64 12.26
N ASN A 188 5.77 -7.48 12.36
CA ASN A 188 6.67 -8.35 13.13
C ASN A 188 7.09 -7.72 14.46
N GLY A 189 6.26 -6.86 15.04
CA GLY A 189 6.58 -6.14 16.26
C GLY A 189 7.28 -4.82 15.98
N LYS A 190 8.57 -4.82 15.70
CA LYS A 190 9.35 -3.62 15.38
C LYS A 190 9.32 -3.28 13.89
N ILE A 191 9.38 -4.28 13.01
CA ILE A 191 9.42 -4.11 11.56
C ILE A 191 8.02 -4.33 11.01
N ILE A 192 7.50 -3.31 10.33
CA ILE A 192 6.22 -3.35 9.62
C ILE A 192 6.49 -3.16 8.13
N THR A 193 5.98 -4.03 7.29
CA THR A 193 6.03 -3.87 5.84
C THR A 193 4.63 -3.72 5.28
N THR A 194 4.42 -2.83 4.33
CA THR A 194 3.11 -2.62 3.72
C THR A 194 3.16 -2.80 2.21
N GLY A 195 2.01 -3.11 1.63
CA GLY A 195 1.80 -2.99 0.19
C GLY A 195 2.02 -1.55 -0.30
N GLY A 196 1.76 -1.32 -1.58
CA GLY A 196 1.98 -0.02 -2.20
C GLY A 196 0.85 0.98 -1.96
N LEU A 197 1.18 2.25 -2.13
CA LEU A 197 0.24 3.38 -2.20
C LEU A 197 -0.66 3.46 -0.95
N SER A 198 -1.98 3.27 -1.13
CA SER A 198 -2.95 3.37 -0.04
C SER A 198 -2.72 2.38 1.11
N ALA A 199 -2.03 1.26 0.88
CA ALA A 199 -1.67 0.33 1.95
C ALA A 199 -0.70 0.94 2.98
N GLY A 200 0.08 1.96 2.58
CA GLY A 200 0.89 2.75 3.51
C GLY A 200 0.07 3.54 4.53
N ILE A 201 -1.14 4.00 4.13
CA ILE A 201 -2.08 4.66 5.05
C ILE A 201 -2.60 3.64 6.07
N ASP A 202 -2.96 2.42 5.64
CA ASP A 202 -3.41 1.36 6.56
C ASP A 202 -2.30 0.96 7.54
N GLY A 203 -1.06 0.86 7.08
CA GLY A 203 0.10 0.63 7.94
C GLY A 203 0.30 1.74 8.97
N ALA A 204 0.11 3.00 8.57
CA ALA A 204 0.18 4.14 9.49
C ALA A 204 -0.97 4.11 10.51
N MET A 205 -2.20 3.78 10.09
CA MET A 205 -3.34 3.59 11.00
C MET A 205 -3.10 2.45 11.98
N HIS A 206 -2.58 1.32 11.52
CA HIS A 206 -2.18 0.20 12.38
C HIS A 206 -1.11 0.62 13.38
N LEU A 207 -0.13 1.41 12.96
CA LEU A 207 0.90 1.94 13.86
C LEU A 207 0.29 2.87 14.92
N ILE A 208 -0.69 3.71 14.57
CA ILE A 208 -1.42 4.55 15.53
C ILE A 208 -2.20 3.68 16.52
N GLU A 209 -2.90 2.66 16.05
CA GLU A 209 -3.61 1.71 16.90
C GLU A 209 -2.67 1.04 17.91
N LYS A 210 -1.51 0.60 17.45
CA LYS A 210 -0.47 -0.05 18.27
C LYS A 210 0.10 0.89 19.34
N LEU A 211 0.25 2.17 19.05
CA LEU A 211 0.87 3.16 19.94
C LEU A 211 -0.10 3.86 20.88
N GLU A 212 -1.30 4.12 20.41
CA GLU A 212 -2.26 5.00 21.08
C GLU A 212 -3.62 4.34 21.30
N GLY A 213 -3.80 3.13 20.77
CA GLY A 213 -5.03 2.36 20.85
C GLY A 213 -6.00 2.61 19.68
N ARG A 214 -6.93 1.67 19.51
CA ARG A 214 -7.90 1.66 18.41
C ARG A 214 -8.74 2.94 18.29
N GLY A 215 -9.13 3.52 19.42
CA GLY A 215 -9.89 4.77 19.43
C GLY A 215 -9.15 5.93 18.78
N ALA A 216 -7.83 6.04 18.99
CA ALA A 216 -7.01 7.07 18.35
C ALA A 216 -6.89 6.85 16.85
N ALA A 217 -6.75 5.59 16.40
CA ALA A 217 -6.72 5.26 14.98
C ALA A 217 -8.05 5.59 14.30
N ILE A 218 -9.19 5.23 14.90
CA ILE A 218 -10.53 5.58 14.39
C ILE A 218 -10.71 7.10 14.30
N GLN A 219 -10.35 7.85 15.36
CA GLN A 219 -10.45 9.31 15.34
C GLN A 219 -9.57 9.93 14.24
N THR A 220 -8.36 9.41 14.05
CA THR A 220 -7.48 9.86 12.97
C THR A 220 -8.10 9.57 11.61
N ALA A 221 -8.59 8.36 11.39
CA ALA A 221 -9.22 7.95 10.13
C ALA A 221 -10.43 8.85 9.78
N LEU A 222 -11.30 9.12 10.76
CA LEU A 222 -12.43 10.03 10.59
C LEU A 222 -11.97 11.47 10.32
N GLY A 223 -10.91 11.92 10.99
CA GLY A 223 -10.36 13.27 10.83
C GLY A 223 -9.76 13.56 9.45
N ILE A 224 -9.22 12.54 8.80
CA ILE A 224 -8.72 12.63 7.41
C ILE A 224 -9.70 12.04 6.38
N GLU A 225 -10.95 11.81 6.77
CA GLU A 225 -12.02 11.24 5.92
C GLU A 225 -11.63 9.93 5.24
N TYR A 226 -10.83 9.09 5.90
CA TYR A 226 -10.36 7.82 5.39
C TYR A 226 -11.22 6.66 5.90
N ASN A 227 -11.81 5.88 4.99
CA ASN A 227 -12.57 4.68 5.34
C ASN A 227 -11.63 3.53 5.73
N TRP A 228 -11.12 3.60 6.96
CA TRP A 228 -10.22 2.58 7.49
C TRP A 228 -10.96 1.31 7.86
N GLN A 229 -10.55 0.20 7.26
CA GLN A 229 -11.14 -1.12 7.46
C GLN A 229 -10.05 -2.13 7.85
N PRO A 230 -9.60 -2.15 9.09
CA PRO A 230 -8.48 -3.01 9.53
C PRO A 230 -8.76 -4.51 9.39
N GLU A 231 -10.02 -4.91 9.45
CA GLU A 231 -10.47 -6.30 9.33
C GLU A 231 -10.66 -6.74 7.85
N ALA A 232 -10.61 -5.81 6.91
CA ALA A 232 -10.80 -6.16 5.51
C ALA A 232 -9.57 -6.91 4.98
N GLY A 233 -9.74 -8.19 4.71
CA GLY A 233 -8.70 -9.06 4.15
C GLY A 233 -8.35 -8.78 2.69
N TRP A 234 -8.50 -7.52 2.22
CA TRP A 234 -8.28 -7.13 0.84
C TRP A 234 -6.82 -6.68 0.64
N SER A 235 -6.11 -7.35 -0.22
CA SER A 235 -4.78 -6.94 -0.68
C SER A 235 -4.71 -6.99 -2.21
N ARG A 236 -4.21 -5.95 -2.86
CA ARG A 236 -4.05 -5.92 -4.31
C ARG A 236 -3.17 -7.08 -4.82
N ALA A 237 -2.16 -7.43 -4.09
CA ALA A 237 -1.27 -8.54 -4.44
C ALA A 237 -1.95 -9.91 -4.29
N GLY A 238 -2.97 -10.02 -3.45
CA GLY A 238 -3.76 -11.23 -3.22
C GLY A 238 -4.88 -11.46 -4.23
N LEU A 239 -5.18 -10.49 -5.10
CA LEU A 239 -6.27 -10.60 -6.06
C LEU A 239 -5.90 -11.51 -7.25
N ALA A 240 -6.89 -12.25 -7.76
CA ALA A 240 -6.69 -13.30 -8.76
C ALA A 240 -6.22 -12.77 -10.12
N ASP A 241 -6.63 -11.57 -10.54
CA ASP A 241 -6.19 -10.96 -11.79
C ASP A 241 -4.66 -10.81 -11.86
N ARG A 242 -3.98 -10.67 -10.73
CA ARG A 242 -2.52 -10.67 -10.64
C ARG A 242 -1.87 -11.99 -11.09
N ARG A 243 -2.65 -13.03 -11.27
CA ARG A 243 -2.19 -14.33 -11.79
C ARG A 243 -2.23 -14.42 -13.30
N ILE A 244 -2.83 -13.44 -13.98
CA ILE A 244 -2.74 -13.31 -15.45
C ILE A 244 -1.34 -12.78 -15.77
N PRO A 245 -0.52 -13.53 -16.52
CA PRO A 245 0.87 -13.14 -16.72
C PRO A 245 1.03 -11.98 -17.72
N GLY A 246 2.02 -11.10 -17.48
CA GLY A 246 2.32 -9.96 -18.32
C GLY A 246 2.45 -10.24 -19.82
N PRO A 247 3.12 -11.32 -20.25
CA PRO A 247 3.20 -11.70 -21.66
C PRO A 247 1.86 -11.83 -22.39
N VAL A 248 0.76 -12.15 -21.70
CA VAL A 248 -0.59 -12.18 -22.30
C VAL A 248 -1.00 -10.78 -22.76
N TYR A 249 -0.80 -9.77 -21.94
CA TYR A 249 -1.13 -8.38 -22.28
C TYR A 249 -0.26 -7.85 -23.40
N ASN A 250 1.02 -8.21 -23.45
CA ASN A 250 1.95 -7.77 -24.48
C ASN A 250 1.52 -8.17 -25.90
N VAL A 251 0.66 -9.20 -26.02
CA VAL A 251 0.17 -9.66 -27.34
C VAL A 251 -0.87 -8.72 -27.93
N PHE A 252 -1.75 -8.15 -27.12
CA PHE A 252 -2.90 -7.37 -27.60
C PHE A 252 -2.92 -5.91 -27.13
N TYR A 253 -2.10 -5.53 -26.15
CA TYR A 253 -2.09 -4.17 -25.62
C TYR A 253 -1.41 -3.21 -26.59
N ASN A 254 -2.12 -2.18 -27.00
CA ASN A 254 -1.63 -1.09 -27.85
C ASN A 254 -2.30 0.24 -27.43
N ALA A 255 -2.03 1.33 -28.16
CA ALA A 255 -2.56 2.66 -27.84
C ALA A 255 -4.11 2.76 -27.89
N GLU A 256 -4.76 1.82 -28.57
CA GLU A 256 -6.23 1.76 -28.72
C GLU A 256 -6.87 0.67 -27.85
N THR A 257 -6.10 0.09 -26.92
CA THR A 257 -6.59 -0.96 -26.03
C THR A 257 -7.27 -0.34 -24.81
N GLU A 258 -8.50 -0.75 -24.56
CA GLU A 258 -9.36 -0.29 -23.46
C GLU A 258 -9.77 -1.46 -22.56
N LEU A 259 -9.64 -1.29 -21.24
CA LEU A 259 -10.29 -2.16 -20.27
C LEU A 259 -11.76 -1.77 -20.16
N VAL A 260 -12.65 -2.62 -20.64
CA VAL A 260 -14.10 -2.36 -20.68
C VAL A 260 -14.77 -2.65 -19.34
N ASP A 261 -14.41 -3.77 -18.70
CA ASP A 261 -14.92 -4.19 -17.38
C ASP A 261 -13.92 -5.08 -16.66
N MET A 262 -13.96 -5.03 -15.34
CA MET A 262 -13.11 -5.86 -14.50
C MET A 262 -13.81 -6.21 -13.19
N LYS A 263 -13.81 -7.50 -12.87
CA LYS A 263 -14.24 -8.01 -11.56
C LYS A 263 -13.11 -8.86 -11.00
N THR A 264 -12.72 -8.60 -9.77
CA THR A 264 -11.63 -9.35 -9.15
C THR A 264 -11.90 -9.64 -7.68
N ALA A 265 -11.49 -10.83 -7.26
CA ALA A 265 -11.57 -11.34 -5.90
C ALA A 265 -10.29 -12.16 -5.61
N PRO A 266 -10.05 -12.62 -4.37
CA PRO A 266 -8.85 -13.41 -4.04
C PRO A 266 -8.75 -14.78 -4.74
N ASP A 267 -9.86 -15.33 -5.20
CA ASP A 267 -9.94 -16.67 -5.78
C ASP A 267 -10.32 -16.68 -7.26
N LYS A 268 -10.80 -15.57 -7.79
CA LYS A 268 -11.21 -15.45 -9.19
C LYS A 268 -11.18 -14.02 -9.69
N ALA A 269 -10.97 -13.84 -11.00
CA ALA A 269 -11.14 -12.56 -11.67
C ALA A 269 -11.63 -12.74 -13.09
N GLU A 270 -12.24 -11.70 -13.63
CA GLU A 270 -12.62 -11.56 -15.03
C GLU A 270 -12.23 -10.15 -15.50
N GLU A 271 -11.57 -10.08 -16.64
CA GLU A 271 -11.24 -8.85 -17.33
C GLU A 271 -11.80 -8.90 -18.75
N ILE A 272 -12.41 -7.82 -19.19
CA ILE A 272 -12.92 -7.66 -20.56
C ILE A 272 -12.19 -6.49 -21.19
N TRP A 273 -11.42 -6.80 -22.21
CA TRP A 273 -10.64 -5.85 -22.99
C TRP A 273 -11.20 -5.67 -24.39
N ARG A 274 -11.10 -4.47 -24.93
CA ARG A 274 -11.35 -4.15 -26.34
C ARG A 274 -10.05 -3.62 -26.94
N THR A 275 -9.70 -4.09 -28.13
CA THR A 275 -8.49 -3.66 -28.82
C THR A 275 -8.72 -3.63 -30.32
N SER A 276 -8.10 -2.69 -31.03
CA SER A 276 -8.01 -2.69 -32.49
C SER A 276 -6.92 -3.64 -32.96
N SER A 277 -7.22 -4.50 -33.92
CA SER A 277 -6.28 -5.48 -34.44
C SER A 277 -6.64 -5.89 -35.88
N GLU A 278 -5.62 -6.08 -36.69
CA GLU A 278 -5.75 -6.69 -38.03
C GLU A 278 -5.81 -8.23 -37.95
N LEU A 279 -5.50 -8.81 -36.78
CA LEU A 279 -5.53 -10.26 -36.61
C LEU A 279 -6.97 -10.76 -36.47
N SER A 280 -7.21 -11.95 -37.01
CA SER A 280 -8.43 -12.69 -36.72
C SER A 280 -8.46 -13.12 -35.24
N PRO A 281 -9.64 -13.39 -34.65
CA PRO A 281 -9.73 -13.93 -33.27
C PRO A 281 -8.87 -15.18 -33.06
N ALA A 282 -8.81 -16.07 -34.04
CA ALA A 282 -8.04 -17.30 -33.95
C ALA A 282 -6.52 -17.04 -33.96
N GLU A 283 -6.04 -16.08 -34.74
CA GLU A 283 -4.63 -15.69 -34.79
C GLU A 283 -4.23 -14.96 -33.49
N MET A 284 -5.08 -14.09 -32.97
CA MET A 284 -4.87 -13.42 -31.70
C MET A 284 -4.74 -14.46 -30.58
N LEU A 285 -5.68 -15.39 -30.49
CA LEU A 285 -5.63 -16.44 -29.46
C LEU A 285 -4.39 -17.31 -29.61
N LYS A 286 -4.00 -17.68 -30.85
CA LYS A 286 -2.77 -18.45 -31.10
C LYS A 286 -1.53 -17.72 -30.54
N ARG A 287 -1.40 -16.41 -30.75
CA ARG A 287 -0.27 -15.63 -30.21
C ARG A 287 -0.28 -15.58 -28.68
N ILE A 288 -1.45 -15.47 -28.07
CA ILE A 288 -1.58 -15.54 -26.59
C ILE A 288 -1.18 -16.92 -26.08
N ASP A 289 -1.60 -17.99 -26.77
CA ASP A 289 -1.20 -19.38 -26.45
C ASP A 289 0.31 -19.56 -26.54
N GLU A 290 0.96 -19.03 -27.56
CA GLU A 290 2.42 -19.07 -27.73
C GLU A 290 3.12 -18.30 -26.60
N ALA A 291 2.59 -17.16 -26.17
CA ALA A 291 3.12 -16.40 -25.05
C ALA A 291 3.04 -17.18 -23.72
N LEU A 292 1.91 -17.85 -23.47
CA LEU A 292 1.74 -18.70 -22.27
C LEU A 292 2.64 -19.93 -22.28
N ALA A 293 2.79 -20.58 -23.43
CA ALA A 293 3.70 -21.71 -23.59
C ALA A 293 5.17 -21.30 -23.32
N SER A 294 5.57 -20.10 -23.71
CA SER A 294 6.94 -19.59 -23.52
C SER A 294 7.33 -19.41 -22.04
N ILE A 295 6.36 -19.22 -21.16
CA ILE A 295 6.56 -19.03 -19.71
C ILE A 295 6.22 -20.26 -18.87
N LYS A 296 6.19 -21.44 -19.50
CA LYS A 296 5.99 -22.76 -18.86
C LYS A 296 4.61 -22.97 -18.20
N TRP A 297 3.60 -22.25 -18.66
CA TRP A 297 2.22 -22.60 -18.34
C TRP A 297 1.83 -23.88 -19.09
N THR A 298 1.02 -24.72 -18.49
CA THR A 298 0.56 -25.98 -19.07
C THR A 298 -0.86 -25.82 -19.60
N ARG A 299 -1.10 -26.31 -20.82
CA ARG A 299 -2.44 -26.33 -21.38
C ARG A 299 -3.33 -27.28 -20.59
N ALA A 300 -4.53 -26.83 -20.20
CA ALA A 300 -5.48 -27.70 -19.50
C ALA A 300 -6.00 -28.78 -20.45
N GLU A 301 -5.91 -30.06 -20.03
CA GLU A 301 -6.39 -31.19 -20.80
C GLU A 301 -7.94 -31.16 -20.89
N GLY A 302 -8.51 -31.43 -22.06
CA GLY A 302 -9.93 -31.75 -22.20
C GLY A 302 -10.77 -30.87 -23.15
N GLU A 303 -10.22 -29.84 -23.81
CA GLU A 303 -10.96 -29.06 -24.81
C GLU A 303 -10.33 -29.10 -26.21
N THR A 304 -10.62 -30.21 -26.92
CA THR A 304 -10.75 -30.15 -28.37
C THR A 304 -11.95 -29.24 -28.68
N MET A 305 -11.78 -28.27 -29.59
CA MET A 305 -12.84 -27.34 -30.04
C MET A 305 -14.20 -28.03 -30.09
N ARG A 306 -15.09 -27.76 -29.14
CA ARG A 306 -16.50 -28.13 -29.29
C ARG A 306 -17.12 -27.20 -30.33
N LYS A 307 -17.28 -27.71 -31.54
CA LYS A 307 -18.14 -27.12 -32.57
C LYS A 307 -19.59 -27.14 -32.04
N THR A 308 -20.07 -26.01 -31.51
CA THR A 308 -21.52 -25.84 -31.31
C THR A 308 -22.15 -25.45 -32.65
N SER A 309 -23.00 -26.33 -33.17
CA SER A 309 -23.67 -26.22 -34.45
C SER A 309 -24.83 -25.23 -34.41
N ALA A 310 -24.62 -23.92 -34.38
CA ALA A 310 -25.70 -22.95 -34.65
C ALA A 310 -25.26 -21.48 -34.79
N SER A 311 -23.99 -21.11 -34.72
CA SER A 311 -23.55 -19.75 -35.06
C SER A 311 -22.34 -19.79 -35.95
N THR A 312 -22.29 -18.89 -36.95
CA THR A 312 -21.20 -18.75 -37.93
C THR A 312 -19.86 -18.31 -37.35
N GLU A 313 -19.79 -18.08 -36.00
CA GLU A 313 -18.58 -17.68 -35.31
C GLU A 313 -18.31 -18.64 -34.13
N THR A 314 -17.30 -19.48 -34.30
CA THR A 314 -16.83 -20.38 -33.23
C THR A 314 -16.12 -19.53 -32.17
N PRO A 315 -16.60 -19.47 -30.92
CA PRO A 315 -15.86 -18.80 -29.87
C PRO A 315 -14.53 -19.52 -29.66
N THR A 316 -13.46 -18.81 -29.83
CA THR A 316 -12.10 -19.36 -29.71
C THR A 316 -11.67 -19.20 -28.25
N VAL A 317 -11.76 -20.27 -27.47
CA VAL A 317 -11.41 -20.32 -26.06
C VAL A 317 -10.18 -21.20 -25.85
N SER A 318 -9.25 -20.75 -25.04
CA SER A 318 -8.07 -21.50 -24.59
C SER A 318 -7.99 -21.51 -23.06
N ARG A 319 -7.50 -22.61 -22.47
CA ARG A 319 -7.35 -22.78 -21.02
C ARG A 319 -5.94 -23.23 -20.68
N TRP A 320 -5.40 -22.59 -19.65
CA TRP A 320 -4.03 -22.82 -19.20
C TRP A 320 -3.96 -22.87 -17.67
N ARG A 321 -3.03 -23.69 -17.14
CA ARG A 321 -2.83 -23.88 -15.70
C ARG A 321 -1.41 -23.55 -15.29
N HIS A 322 -1.30 -23.04 -14.08
CA HIS A 322 -0.05 -22.74 -13.43
C HIS A 322 -0.18 -22.91 -11.91
N THR A 323 0.91 -23.35 -11.26
CA THR A 323 1.01 -23.36 -9.80
C THR A 323 1.98 -22.24 -9.39
N ASP A 324 1.52 -21.33 -8.53
CA ASP A 324 2.33 -20.20 -8.06
C ASP A 324 3.38 -20.65 -7.01
N ALA A 325 4.27 -19.73 -6.65
CA ALA A 325 5.34 -19.98 -5.69
C ALA A 325 4.84 -20.35 -4.28
N GLN A 326 3.56 -20.08 -3.98
CA GLN A 326 2.89 -20.47 -2.74
C GLN A 326 2.18 -21.83 -2.84
N GLY A 327 2.34 -22.55 -3.97
CA GLY A 327 1.74 -23.86 -4.19
C GLY A 327 0.25 -23.83 -4.55
N LYS A 328 -0.31 -22.65 -4.84
CA LYS A 328 -1.72 -22.51 -5.27
C LYS A 328 -1.83 -22.69 -6.78
N SER A 329 -2.76 -23.52 -7.21
CA SER A 329 -3.01 -23.78 -8.64
C SER A 329 -4.08 -22.85 -9.18
N TRP A 330 -3.83 -22.33 -10.38
CA TRP A 330 -4.65 -21.36 -11.08
C TRP A 330 -4.95 -21.83 -12.49
N GLU A 331 -6.17 -21.58 -12.95
CA GLU A 331 -6.58 -21.76 -14.35
C GLU A 331 -6.93 -20.41 -14.96
N VAL A 332 -6.39 -20.12 -16.14
CA VAL A 332 -6.77 -18.97 -16.96
C VAL A 332 -7.51 -19.47 -18.18
N ALA A 333 -8.71 -18.94 -18.40
CA ALA A 333 -9.48 -19.12 -19.62
C ALA A 333 -9.47 -17.82 -20.43
N ILE A 334 -9.16 -17.93 -21.72
CA ILE A 334 -9.02 -16.80 -22.64
C ILE A 334 -10.03 -16.98 -23.76
N ASN A 335 -10.88 -15.98 -23.97
CA ASN A 335 -11.84 -15.93 -25.07
C ASN A 335 -11.54 -14.72 -25.94
N VAL A 336 -11.43 -14.93 -27.25
CA VAL A 336 -11.25 -13.85 -28.23
C VAL A 336 -12.39 -13.91 -29.23
N ARG A 337 -13.08 -12.80 -29.42
CA ARG A 337 -14.20 -12.67 -30.38
C ARG A 337 -14.16 -11.31 -31.08
N PRO A 338 -14.77 -11.17 -32.27
CA PRO A 338 -14.99 -9.86 -32.86
C PRO A 338 -15.83 -8.98 -31.91
N ALA A 339 -15.52 -7.68 -31.84
CA ALA A 339 -16.36 -6.73 -31.15
C ALA A 339 -17.64 -6.50 -31.97
N SER A 340 -18.79 -6.52 -31.31
CA SER A 340 -20.11 -6.41 -31.97
C SER A 340 -20.36 -5.06 -32.63
N GLU A 341 -19.62 -4.03 -32.27
CA GLU A 341 -19.94 -2.64 -32.61
C GLU A 341 -18.99 -1.99 -33.63
N ALA A 342 -17.84 -2.59 -33.94
CA ALA A 342 -16.87 -2.01 -34.87
C ALA A 342 -16.06 -3.06 -35.64
N ARG A 343 -15.94 -2.87 -36.97
CA ARG A 343 -15.03 -3.69 -37.81
C ARG A 343 -13.59 -3.46 -37.40
N GLY A 344 -12.79 -4.53 -37.33
CA GLY A 344 -11.37 -4.46 -36.98
C GLY A 344 -11.09 -4.36 -35.46
N GLN A 345 -12.12 -4.52 -34.64
CA GLN A 345 -11.95 -4.59 -33.18
C GLN A 345 -12.22 -6.00 -32.64
N LEU A 346 -11.44 -6.38 -31.64
CA LEU A 346 -11.57 -7.62 -30.90
C LEU A 346 -11.97 -7.34 -29.46
N THR A 347 -12.82 -8.23 -28.92
CA THR A 347 -13.07 -8.33 -27.48
C THR A 347 -12.29 -9.53 -26.95
N ILE A 348 -11.46 -9.31 -25.93
CA ILE A 348 -10.68 -10.33 -25.24
C ILE A 348 -11.18 -10.43 -23.81
N THR A 349 -11.66 -11.60 -23.45
CA THR A 349 -12.08 -11.90 -22.08
C THR A 349 -11.05 -12.82 -21.44
N LEU A 350 -10.47 -12.38 -20.33
CA LEU A 350 -9.53 -13.13 -19.50
C LEU A 350 -10.24 -13.51 -18.21
N GLN A 351 -10.39 -14.81 -17.94
CA GLN A 351 -10.95 -15.30 -16.69
C GLN A 351 -9.87 -16.10 -15.97
N VAL A 352 -9.65 -15.83 -14.70
CA VAL A 352 -8.73 -16.59 -13.87
C VAL A 352 -9.45 -17.07 -12.62
N ALA A 353 -9.22 -18.32 -12.27
CA ALA A 353 -9.78 -18.92 -11.06
C ALA A 353 -8.76 -19.85 -10.39
N ARG A 354 -8.83 -19.92 -9.07
CA ARG A 354 -8.09 -20.92 -8.29
C ARG A 354 -8.74 -22.28 -8.44
N VAL A 355 -7.98 -23.32 -8.71
CA VAL A 355 -8.41 -24.71 -8.91
C VAL A 355 -7.82 -25.64 -7.87
#